data_303c18086ab631d3e1f8bc36430c8cf2
#
_entry.id   303c18086ab631d3e1f8bc36430c8cf2
#
_cell.length_a   1.000
_cell.length_b   1.000
_cell.length_c   1.000
_cell.angle_alpha   90.00
_cell.angle_beta   90.00
_cell.angle_gamma   90.00
#
_symmetry.space_group_name_H-M   'P 1'
#
loop_
_entity.id
_entity.type
_entity.pdbx_description
1 polymer ?
#
loop_
_entity_poly.entity_id
_entity_poly.type
_entity_poly.pdbx_seq_one_letter_code
_entity_poly.pdbx_strand_id
1 'polypeptide(L)'
;MVTLACGRAPVPDGAYVTDWSRLALITVRSERLGPPVAARLSAYAGLALHEGYAADVRSGLGSLAPRLTGAPVMPAVPSEGTVDGAIVAAVAERVVLDSLLRDGFASTVRRVDSLAAAQVARRRTDGVGDDEVARSEAHGTALGAAILAWAATDGFFATRGREWTPPRRRDQWENTATLDQYVPQTLSGQSDFVSTTNPNVRLDTETASEKGLFTNRPKAAGPTTLPAFNPTRPTEPYWGELRPFVLPDADACAPPPPPAYDEALGSAFHAMGRAFYDSVRVLPDSLRQVALFWADNPVATGTPGFHWISVVTQMIPRRGLDAPAAAELYALTTMAIADAFIGTWREKYRSMVVRPVAYVQRVFDPAYRTVIPTPPFPEYPSGHSVQSGAAVEVLIGLLGDTLTYVDSSQVDVGQPARPFASFSAAREEVAWSRVYAGVHYLPAVLDGLTQGRCIGGQVLALARPRG
;
A
#
# COMPACT_ATOMS: atom_id res chain seq x y z
N MET A 1 48.88 18.06 -19.91
CA MET A 1 48.38 17.05 -18.95
C MET A 1 47.18 17.67 -18.22
N VAL A 2 45.99 17.36 -18.63
CA VAL A 2 44.76 17.75 -17.89
C VAL A 2 44.61 16.68 -16.84
N THR A 3 44.87 17.01 -15.59
CA THR A 3 44.51 16.19 -14.44
C THR A 3 42.99 16.13 -14.41
N LEU A 4 42.40 15.02 -14.91
CA LEU A 4 41.02 14.64 -14.59
C LEU A 4 40.98 14.54 -13.08
N ALA A 5 40.36 15.52 -12.43
CA ALA A 5 39.89 15.36 -11.06
C ALA A 5 38.96 14.17 -11.09
N CYS A 6 39.31 13.04 -10.45
CA CYS A 6 38.40 11.95 -10.13
C CYS A 6 37.35 12.51 -9.19
N GLY A 7 36.39 13.23 -9.75
CA GLY A 7 35.19 13.64 -9.02
C GLY A 7 34.37 12.40 -8.77
N ARG A 8 34.00 12.19 -7.51
CA ARG A 8 33.07 11.12 -7.11
C ARG A 8 31.75 11.31 -7.83
N ALA A 9 31.08 10.21 -8.23
CA ALA A 9 29.79 10.25 -8.91
C ALA A 9 28.76 11.07 -8.11
N PRO A 10 27.92 11.89 -8.76
CA PRO A 10 26.94 12.75 -8.08
C PRO A 10 25.88 11.92 -7.34
N VAL A 11 25.24 12.54 -6.33
CA VAL A 11 24.07 11.97 -5.70
C VAL A 11 22.98 11.83 -6.76
N PRO A 12 22.35 10.65 -6.90
CA PRO A 12 21.36 10.44 -7.94
C PRO A 12 20.07 11.24 -7.67
N ASP A 13 19.32 11.54 -8.72
CA ASP A 13 18.02 12.18 -8.65
C ASP A 13 16.93 11.22 -8.16
N GLY A 14 15.76 11.76 -7.84
CA GLY A 14 14.61 10.97 -7.34
C GLY A 14 14.06 9.96 -8.35
N ALA A 15 14.48 9.97 -9.61
CA ALA A 15 14.03 9.02 -10.63
C ALA A 15 14.38 7.57 -10.24
N TYR A 16 15.51 7.38 -9.55
CA TYR A 16 15.89 6.06 -9.04
C TYR A 16 14.82 5.44 -8.13
N VAL A 17 14.16 6.25 -7.29
CA VAL A 17 13.09 5.80 -6.40
C VAL A 17 11.74 5.71 -7.14
N THR A 18 11.45 6.67 -8.05
CA THR A 18 10.18 6.63 -8.80
C THR A 18 10.09 5.43 -9.72
N ASP A 19 11.20 4.92 -10.24
CA ASP A 19 11.21 3.71 -11.07
C ASP A 19 10.80 2.48 -10.25
N TRP A 20 11.29 2.34 -9.01
CA TRP A 20 10.86 1.29 -8.09
C TRP A 20 9.39 1.42 -7.69
N SER A 21 8.92 2.62 -7.37
CA SER A 21 7.52 2.83 -7.01
C SER A 21 6.55 2.53 -8.16
N ARG A 22 6.92 2.84 -9.40
CA ARG A 22 6.16 2.45 -10.61
C ARG A 22 6.16 0.94 -10.80
N LEU A 23 7.31 0.29 -10.65
CA LEU A 23 7.39 -1.17 -10.72
C LEU A 23 6.54 -1.83 -9.65
N ALA A 24 6.52 -1.30 -8.43
CA ALA A 24 5.68 -1.79 -7.34
C ALA A 24 4.18 -1.69 -7.71
N LEU A 25 3.73 -0.59 -8.31
CA LEU A 25 2.35 -0.43 -8.79
C LEU A 25 2.00 -1.47 -9.86
N ILE A 26 2.87 -1.65 -10.86
CA ILE A 26 2.71 -2.67 -11.91
C ILE A 26 2.62 -4.07 -11.27
N THR A 27 3.50 -4.35 -10.32
CA THR A 27 3.55 -5.63 -9.59
C THR A 27 2.24 -5.89 -8.86
N VAL A 28 1.74 -4.95 -8.06
CA VAL A 28 0.50 -5.12 -7.30
C VAL A 28 -0.69 -5.41 -8.20
N ARG A 29 -0.78 -4.75 -9.35
CA ARG A 29 -1.83 -4.99 -10.35
C ARG A 29 -1.68 -6.35 -11.03
N SER A 30 -0.49 -6.67 -11.55
CA SER A 30 -0.24 -7.92 -12.28
C SER A 30 -0.37 -9.15 -11.37
N GLU A 31 0.13 -9.04 -10.13
CA GLU A 31 0.03 -10.10 -9.13
C GLU A 31 -1.32 -10.12 -8.40
N ARG A 32 -2.21 -9.16 -8.66
CA ARG A 32 -3.56 -9.05 -8.06
C ARG A 32 -3.53 -9.08 -6.54
N LEU A 33 -2.61 -8.36 -5.94
CA LEU A 33 -2.44 -8.37 -4.49
C LEU A 33 -3.62 -7.73 -3.78
N GLY A 34 -4.03 -8.33 -2.66
CA GLY A 34 -4.96 -7.69 -1.74
C GLY A 34 -4.30 -6.51 -1.02
N PRO A 35 -5.09 -5.51 -0.56
CA PRO A 35 -4.53 -4.29 0.02
C PRO A 35 -3.53 -4.49 1.16
N PRO A 36 -3.78 -5.39 2.15
CA PRO A 36 -2.81 -5.62 3.21
C PRO A 36 -1.49 -6.21 2.72
N VAL A 37 -1.56 -7.19 1.80
CA VAL A 37 -0.37 -7.87 1.24
C VAL A 37 0.46 -6.89 0.42
N ALA A 38 -0.18 -6.05 -0.39
CA ALA A 38 0.47 -5.00 -1.16
C ALA A 38 1.19 -3.98 -0.24
N ALA A 39 0.54 -3.57 0.85
CA ALA A 39 1.12 -2.65 1.82
C ALA A 39 2.36 -3.23 2.51
N ARG A 40 2.31 -4.50 2.93
CA ARG A 40 3.47 -5.20 3.51
C ARG A 40 4.64 -5.28 2.53
N LEU A 41 4.37 -5.66 1.28
CA LEU A 41 5.39 -5.72 0.23
C LEU A 41 6.08 -4.37 0.06
N SER A 42 5.30 -3.30 -0.10
CA SER A 42 5.84 -1.95 -0.33
C SER A 42 6.61 -1.40 0.86
N ALA A 43 6.25 -1.77 2.10
CA ALA A 43 6.97 -1.31 3.27
C ALA A 43 8.36 -1.97 3.41
N TYR A 44 8.49 -3.26 3.11
CA TYR A 44 9.82 -3.90 3.07
C TYR A 44 10.66 -3.39 1.91
N ALA A 45 10.06 -3.12 0.76
CA ALA A 45 10.68 -2.48 -0.38
C ALA A 45 11.18 -1.06 -0.01
N GLY A 46 10.32 -0.24 0.58
CA GLY A 46 10.69 1.09 1.05
C GLY A 46 11.83 1.10 2.07
N LEU A 47 11.83 0.12 2.99
CA LEU A 47 12.92 -0.04 3.94
C LEU A 47 14.25 -0.37 3.23
N ALA A 48 14.21 -1.26 2.23
CA ALA A 48 15.42 -1.61 1.46
C ALA A 48 16.00 -0.40 0.72
N LEU A 49 15.16 0.42 0.11
CA LEU A 49 15.56 1.67 -0.52
C LEU A 49 16.20 2.63 0.50
N HIS A 50 15.50 2.89 1.61
CA HIS A 50 15.99 3.83 2.63
C HIS A 50 17.32 3.39 3.24
N GLU A 51 17.42 2.15 3.73
CA GLU A 51 18.64 1.63 4.35
C GLU A 51 19.79 1.54 3.34
N GLY A 52 19.48 1.28 2.06
CA GLY A 52 20.47 1.30 1.00
C GLY A 52 21.10 2.69 0.80
N TYR A 53 20.29 3.75 0.79
CA TYR A 53 20.81 5.12 0.76
C TYR A 53 21.46 5.52 2.09
N ALA A 54 20.95 5.08 3.23
CA ALA A 54 21.55 5.36 4.54
C ALA A 54 22.96 4.77 4.71
N ALA A 55 23.31 3.73 3.95
CA ALA A 55 24.67 3.18 3.92
C ALA A 55 25.70 4.13 3.27
N ASP A 56 25.26 5.07 2.45
CA ASP A 56 26.14 6.08 1.84
C ASP A 56 26.16 7.34 2.70
N VAL A 57 27.30 7.67 3.24
CA VAL A 57 27.50 8.85 4.10
C VAL A 57 27.10 10.17 3.43
N ARG A 58 27.07 10.22 2.09
CA ARG A 58 26.65 11.41 1.32
C ARG A 58 25.16 11.67 1.38
N SER A 59 24.34 10.65 1.70
CA SER A 59 22.88 10.75 1.72
C SER A 59 22.38 11.66 2.85
N GLY A 60 23.14 11.77 3.93
CA GLY A 60 22.68 12.42 5.16
C GLY A 60 21.55 11.69 5.87
N LEU A 61 21.18 10.46 5.44
CA LEU A 61 20.22 9.62 6.09
C LEU A 61 20.87 8.81 7.22
N GLY A 62 20.14 8.63 8.32
CA GLY A 62 20.44 7.65 9.34
C GLY A 62 19.62 6.38 9.15
N SER A 63 20.11 5.24 9.62
CA SER A 63 19.36 3.99 9.61
C SER A 63 18.08 4.13 10.45
N LEU A 64 16.94 3.62 9.94
CA LEU A 64 15.67 3.49 10.66
C LEU A 64 15.65 2.26 11.56
N ALA A 65 16.43 1.24 11.24
CA ALA A 65 16.41 -0.08 11.86
C ALA A 65 16.39 -0.06 13.41
N PRO A 66 17.19 0.77 14.13
CA PRO A 66 17.17 0.79 15.60
C PRO A 66 15.85 1.27 16.21
N ARG A 67 15.01 1.93 15.41
CA ARG A 67 13.74 2.52 15.86
C ARG A 67 12.52 1.75 15.36
N LEU A 68 12.74 0.68 14.57
CA LEU A 68 11.67 -0.21 14.11
C LEU A 68 11.31 -1.22 15.18
N THR A 69 10.08 -1.66 15.19
CA THR A 69 9.57 -2.68 16.13
C THR A 69 10.28 -4.00 15.92
N GLY A 70 10.92 -4.51 16.98
CA GLY A 70 11.78 -5.68 16.89
C GLY A 70 13.19 -5.39 16.38
N ALA A 71 13.57 -4.11 16.21
CA ALA A 71 14.92 -3.60 15.93
C ALA A 71 15.78 -4.56 15.08
N PRO A 72 15.57 -4.63 13.75
CA PRO A 72 16.33 -5.55 12.90
C PRO A 72 17.82 -5.22 12.94
N VAL A 73 18.65 -6.26 12.93
CA VAL A 73 20.10 -6.10 12.88
C VAL A 73 20.52 -5.97 11.42
N MET A 74 20.95 -4.77 11.03
CA MET A 74 21.48 -4.50 9.70
C MET A 74 22.97 -4.76 9.64
N PRO A 75 23.53 -5.14 8.46
CA PRO A 75 24.96 -5.32 8.30
C PRO A 75 25.69 -3.99 8.50
N ALA A 76 26.84 -4.04 9.15
CA ALA A 76 27.71 -2.85 9.25
C ALA A 76 28.17 -2.41 7.86
N VAL A 77 28.16 -1.09 7.63
CA VAL A 77 28.75 -0.52 6.41
C VAL A 77 30.26 -0.85 6.40
N PRO A 78 30.83 -1.27 5.25
CA PRO A 78 32.25 -1.57 5.17
C PRO A 78 33.11 -0.42 5.70
N SER A 79 34.07 -0.74 6.56
CA SER A 79 34.98 0.25 7.16
C SER A 79 36.07 0.71 6.16
N GLU A 80 36.38 -0.11 5.17
CA GLU A 80 37.35 0.20 4.12
C GLU A 80 36.64 0.54 2.80
N GLY A 81 36.97 1.70 2.27
CA GLY A 81 36.36 2.23 1.05
C GLY A 81 34.98 2.82 1.28
N THR A 82 34.33 3.17 0.19
CA THR A 82 32.98 3.74 0.18
C THR A 82 32.01 2.83 -0.55
N VAL A 83 30.73 2.97 -0.25
CA VAL A 83 29.63 2.36 -1.01
C VAL A 83 28.83 3.46 -1.72
N ASP A 84 28.20 3.10 -2.83
CA ASP A 84 27.25 3.95 -3.54
C ASP A 84 25.83 3.56 -3.11
N GLY A 85 25.12 4.48 -2.47
CA GLY A 85 23.82 4.23 -1.88
C GLY A 85 22.77 3.78 -2.90
N ALA A 86 22.83 4.26 -4.14
CA ALA A 86 21.89 3.83 -5.17
C ALA A 86 22.11 2.37 -5.61
N ILE A 87 23.37 1.94 -5.68
CA ILE A 87 23.69 0.53 -5.98
C ILE A 87 23.27 -0.36 -4.82
N VAL A 88 23.58 0.04 -3.57
CA VAL A 88 23.16 -0.70 -2.36
C VAL A 88 21.64 -0.83 -2.35
N ALA A 89 20.91 0.27 -2.56
CA ALA A 89 19.45 0.29 -2.59
C ALA A 89 18.88 -0.63 -3.69
N ALA A 90 19.39 -0.53 -4.92
CA ALA A 90 18.91 -1.33 -6.04
C ALA A 90 19.11 -2.84 -5.81
N VAL A 91 20.25 -3.24 -5.26
CA VAL A 91 20.56 -4.64 -4.98
C VAL A 91 19.77 -5.16 -3.79
N ALA A 92 19.62 -4.38 -2.71
CA ALA A 92 18.83 -4.75 -1.56
C ALA A 92 17.35 -4.91 -1.94
N GLU A 93 16.81 -3.97 -2.72
CA GLU A 93 15.44 -4.01 -3.24
C GLU A 93 15.21 -5.28 -4.08
N ARG A 94 16.14 -5.60 -5.00
CA ARG A 94 16.09 -6.83 -5.79
C ARG A 94 16.03 -8.07 -4.89
N VAL A 95 16.94 -8.19 -3.92
CA VAL A 95 16.98 -9.35 -3.01
C VAL A 95 15.68 -9.49 -2.23
N VAL A 96 15.14 -8.39 -1.73
CA VAL A 96 13.88 -8.38 -0.98
C VAL A 96 12.70 -8.76 -1.88
N LEU A 97 12.58 -8.13 -3.05
CA LEU A 97 11.45 -8.38 -3.94
C LEU A 97 11.50 -9.78 -4.57
N ASP A 98 12.66 -10.28 -5.00
CA ASP A 98 12.80 -11.65 -5.52
C ASP A 98 12.32 -12.69 -4.52
N SER A 99 12.63 -12.51 -3.25
CA SER A 99 12.19 -13.43 -2.21
C SER A 99 10.69 -13.29 -1.91
N LEU A 100 10.18 -12.06 -1.77
CA LEU A 100 8.78 -11.82 -1.45
C LEU A 100 7.85 -12.14 -2.63
N LEU A 101 8.35 -12.06 -3.87
CA LEU A 101 7.63 -12.33 -5.11
C LEU A 101 7.92 -13.73 -5.71
N ARG A 102 8.64 -14.59 -4.99
CA ARG A 102 9.05 -15.92 -5.50
C ARG A 102 7.90 -16.78 -6.04
N ASP A 103 6.69 -16.60 -5.50
CA ASP A 103 5.48 -17.30 -5.93
C ASP A 103 4.69 -16.51 -7.00
N GLY A 104 5.22 -15.39 -7.47
CA GLY A 104 4.64 -14.53 -8.48
C GLY A 104 4.93 -15.00 -9.91
N PHE A 105 4.51 -14.20 -10.89
CA PHE A 105 4.80 -14.48 -12.28
C PHE A 105 6.30 -14.28 -12.57
N ALA A 106 6.88 -15.16 -13.39
CA ALA A 106 8.27 -15.05 -13.82
C ALA A 106 8.56 -13.70 -14.53
N SER A 107 7.57 -13.09 -15.19
CA SER A 107 7.69 -11.76 -15.77
C SER A 107 7.87 -10.66 -14.73
N THR A 108 7.26 -10.80 -13.55
CA THR A 108 7.42 -9.85 -12.44
C THR A 108 8.85 -9.89 -11.90
N VAL A 109 9.37 -11.10 -11.62
CA VAL A 109 10.76 -11.28 -11.15
C VAL A 109 11.75 -10.72 -12.16
N ARG A 110 11.60 -11.04 -13.46
CA ARG A 110 12.46 -10.48 -14.52
C ARG A 110 12.45 -8.95 -14.58
N ARG A 111 11.33 -8.28 -14.30
CA ARG A 111 11.27 -6.81 -14.25
C ARG A 111 12.06 -6.25 -13.07
N VAL A 112 12.02 -6.91 -11.92
CA VAL A 112 12.81 -6.56 -10.74
C VAL A 112 14.30 -6.66 -11.06
N ASP A 113 14.73 -7.80 -11.59
CA ASP A 113 16.14 -8.02 -12.00
C ASP A 113 16.61 -6.97 -13.02
N SER A 114 15.78 -6.71 -14.03
CA SER A 114 16.13 -5.76 -15.10
C SER A 114 16.28 -4.34 -14.58
N LEU A 115 15.41 -3.90 -13.66
CA LEU A 115 15.48 -2.56 -13.08
C LEU A 115 16.74 -2.41 -12.22
N ALA A 116 17.01 -3.38 -11.35
CA ALA A 116 18.22 -3.36 -10.52
C ALA A 116 19.49 -3.31 -11.37
N ALA A 117 19.59 -4.18 -12.38
CA ALA A 117 20.75 -4.19 -13.29
C ALA A 117 20.91 -2.86 -14.06
N ALA A 118 19.79 -2.27 -14.52
CA ALA A 118 19.82 -0.98 -15.22
C ALA A 118 20.31 0.16 -14.31
N GLN A 119 19.88 0.19 -13.05
CA GLN A 119 20.32 1.22 -12.09
C GLN A 119 21.82 1.07 -11.75
N VAL A 120 22.29 -0.16 -11.54
CA VAL A 120 23.75 -0.41 -11.33
C VAL A 120 24.54 0.01 -12.54
N ALA A 121 24.11 -0.34 -13.76
CA ALA A 121 24.80 0.05 -15.00
C ALA A 121 24.83 1.58 -15.17
N ARG A 122 23.74 2.28 -14.84
CA ARG A 122 23.69 3.75 -14.87
C ARG A 122 24.72 4.36 -13.91
N ARG A 123 24.87 3.84 -12.67
CA ARG A 123 25.87 4.33 -11.72
C ARG A 123 27.31 4.12 -12.21
N ARG A 124 27.58 3.01 -12.90
CA ARG A 124 28.87 2.81 -13.57
C ARG A 124 29.15 3.90 -14.64
N THR A 125 28.11 4.23 -15.42
CA THR A 125 28.17 5.30 -16.42
C THR A 125 28.38 6.69 -15.77
N ASP A 126 27.79 6.90 -14.59
CA ASP A 126 27.98 8.12 -13.80
C ASP A 126 29.37 8.22 -13.14
N GLY A 127 30.20 7.20 -13.27
CA GLY A 127 31.62 7.22 -12.85
C GLY A 127 31.90 6.51 -11.53
N VAL A 128 30.97 5.67 -11.01
CA VAL A 128 31.25 4.80 -9.85
C VAL A 128 32.26 3.73 -10.28
N GLY A 129 33.40 3.64 -9.58
CA GLY A 129 34.49 2.71 -9.92
C GLY A 129 34.12 1.25 -9.56
N ASP A 130 34.75 0.30 -10.26
CA ASP A 130 34.44 -1.13 -10.12
C ASP A 130 34.56 -1.67 -8.69
N ASP A 131 35.58 -1.22 -7.93
CA ASP A 131 35.72 -1.64 -6.53
C ASP A 131 34.61 -1.11 -5.62
N GLU A 132 34.12 0.12 -5.86
CA GLU A 132 33.00 0.69 -5.13
C GLU A 132 31.70 -0.02 -5.53
N VAL A 133 31.52 -0.34 -6.81
CA VAL A 133 30.39 -1.15 -7.29
C VAL A 133 30.37 -2.51 -6.60
N ALA A 134 31.50 -3.23 -6.60
CA ALA A 134 31.57 -4.56 -6.01
C ALA A 134 31.25 -4.55 -4.49
N ARG A 135 31.78 -3.54 -3.76
CA ARG A 135 31.45 -3.38 -2.33
C ARG A 135 29.98 -3.05 -2.11
N SER A 136 29.41 -2.19 -2.96
CA SER A 136 28.01 -1.79 -2.88
C SER A 136 27.06 -2.96 -3.17
N GLU A 137 27.36 -3.77 -4.18
CA GLU A 137 26.59 -4.98 -4.52
C GLU A 137 26.65 -6.01 -3.38
N ALA A 138 27.83 -6.22 -2.80
CA ALA A 138 27.99 -7.13 -1.66
C ALA A 138 27.21 -6.64 -0.44
N HIS A 139 27.32 -5.36 -0.11
CA HIS A 139 26.58 -4.77 1.02
C HIS A 139 25.07 -4.78 0.79
N GLY A 140 24.59 -4.44 -0.42
CA GLY A 140 23.17 -4.50 -0.78
C GLY A 140 22.58 -5.91 -0.66
N THR A 141 23.36 -6.92 -1.05
CA THR A 141 22.97 -8.32 -0.89
C THR A 141 22.83 -8.69 0.60
N ALA A 142 23.79 -8.31 1.44
CA ALA A 142 23.73 -8.55 2.88
C ALA A 142 22.57 -7.79 3.55
N LEU A 143 22.34 -6.54 3.13
CA LEU A 143 21.23 -5.73 3.62
C LEU A 143 19.88 -6.34 3.28
N GLY A 144 19.67 -6.74 2.03
CA GLY A 144 18.43 -7.40 1.62
C GLY A 144 18.18 -8.69 2.39
N ALA A 145 19.22 -9.49 2.64
CA ALA A 145 19.12 -10.71 3.45
C ALA A 145 18.74 -10.40 4.91
N ALA A 146 19.28 -9.34 5.52
CA ALA A 146 18.95 -8.93 6.88
C ALA A 146 17.48 -8.45 6.99
N ILE A 147 17.00 -7.69 6.01
CA ILE A 147 15.59 -7.27 5.93
C ILE A 147 14.67 -8.49 5.81
N LEU A 148 15.03 -9.47 4.98
CA LEU A 148 14.25 -10.70 4.84
C LEU A 148 14.23 -11.55 6.11
N ALA A 149 15.34 -11.62 6.83
CA ALA A 149 15.40 -12.29 8.12
C ALA A 149 14.44 -11.63 9.13
N TRP A 150 14.38 -10.31 9.15
CA TRP A 150 13.42 -9.58 9.97
C TRP A 150 11.96 -9.75 9.49
N ALA A 151 11.72 -9.74 8.18
CA ALA A 151 10.41 -9.98 7.60
C ALA A 151 9.87 -11.38 7.92
N ALA A 152 10.75 -12.38 8.05
CA ALA A 152 10.35 -13.75 8.41
C ALA A 152 9.78 -13.85 9.83
N THR A 153 10.04 -12.87 10.69
CA THR A 153 9.58 -12.83 12.10
C THR A 153 8.30 -12.01 12.30
N ASP A 154 7.71 -11.45 11.25
CA ASP A 154 6.53 -10.56 11.37
C ASP A 154 5.20 -11.30 11.60
N GLY A 155 5.20 -12.62 11.56
CA GLY A 155 4.01 -13.45 11.75
C GLY A 155 3.25 -13.79 10.46
N PHE A 156 3.63 -13.19 9.31
CA PHE A 156 2.92 -13.41 8.04
C PHE A 156 2.78 -14.88 7.69
N PHE A 157 3.87 -15.66 7.76
CA PHE A 157 3.82 -17.09 7.45
C PHE A 157 3.00 -17.90 8.46
N ALA A 158 2.92 -17.46 9.71
CA ALA A 158 2.12 -18.12 10.73
C ALA A 158 0.60 -17.95 10.48
N THR A 159 0.20 -16.94 9.72
CA THR A 159 -1.20 -16.74 9.32
C THR A 159 -1.61 -17.54 8.08
N ARG A 160 -0.63 -18.05 7.31
CA ARG A 160 -0.92 -18.78 6.06
C ARG A 160 -1.47 -20.16 6.34
N GLY A 161 -2.51 -20.52 5.62
CA GLY A 161 -3.14 -21.83 5.80
C GLY A 161 -4.05 -21.96 7.03
N ARG A 162 -4.13 -20.93 7.88
CA ARG A 162 -5.12 -20.91 8.98
C ARG A 162 -6.52 -20.72 8.41
N GLU A 163 -7.42 -21.63 8.78
CA GLU A 163 -8.83 -21.51 8.43
C GLU A 163 -9.50 -20.49 9.35
N TRP A 164 -10.27 -19.60 8.77
CA TRP A 164 -11.12 -18.67 9.50
C TRP A 164 -12.59 -18.96 9.19
N THR A 165 -13.36 -19.26 10.23
CA THR A 165 -14.80 -19.51 10.11
C THR A 165 -15.55 -18.27 10.56
N PRO A 166 -16.34 -17.63 9.68
CA PRO A 166 -17.14 -16.48 10.07
C PRO A 166 -18.17 -16.89 11.11
N PRO A 167 -18.35 -16.09 12.17
CA PRO A 167 -19.45 -16.29 13.09
C PRO A 167 -20.77 -16.11 12.35
N ARG A 168 -21.69 -17.05 12.52
CA ARG A 168 -23.03 -17.00 11.90
C ARG A 168 -24.01 -16.31 12.86
N ARG A 169 -23.84 -15.01 13.04
CA ARG A 169 -24.67 -14.20 13.93
C ARG A 169 -25.19 -12.98 13.18
N ARG A 170 -26.48 -12.66 13.41
CA ARG A 170 -27.17 -11.54 12.76
C ARG A 170 -26.53 -10.17 13.05
N ASP A 171 -25.94 -10.03 14.23
CA ASP A 171 -25.26 -8.85 14.73
C ASP A 171 -23.80 -8.73 14.30
N GLN A 172 -23.29 -9.68 13.50
CA GLN A 172 -21.91 -9.70 13.05
C GLN A 172 -21.81 -9.69 11.52
N TRP A 173 -20.67 -9.22 11.04
CA TRP A 173 -20.38 -9.14 9.61
C TRP A 173 -20.39 -10.52 8.95
N GLU A 174 -21.00 -10.58 7.79
CA GLU A 174 -20.86 -11.68 6.84
C GLU A 174 -20.43 -11.17 5.47
N ASN A 175 -19.72 -11.99 4.71
CA ASN A 175 -19.27 -11.61 3.37
C ASN A 175 -20.43 -11.63 2.37
N THR A 176 -20.73 -10.47 1.80
CA THR A 176 -21.75 -10.29 0.75
C THR A 176 -21.15 -10.02 -0.62
N ALA A 177 -19.81 -9.99 -0.74
CA ALA A 177 -19.14 -9.75 -2.00
C ALA A 177 -19.22 -10.98 -2.92
N THR A 178 -19.41 -10.72 -4.21
CA THR A 178 -19.47 -11.75 -5.26
C THR A 178 -18.44 -11.45 -6.34
N LEU A 179 -18.06 -12.46 -7.13
CA LEU A 179 -17.05 -12.31 -8.19
C LEU A 179 -17.49 -11.32 -9.27
N ASP A 180 -18.75 -11.39 -9.70
CA ASP A 180 -19.32 -10.54 -10.75
C ASP A 180 -19.31 -9.04 -10.40
N GLN A 181 -19.31 -8.69 -9.10
CA GLN A 181 -19.19 -7.31 -8.65
C GLN A 181 -17.77 -6.75 -8.83
N TYR A 182 -16.75 -7.60 -8.85
CA TYR A 182 -15.34 -7.21 -8.95
C TYR A 182 -14.76 -7.40 -10.35
N VAL A 183 -15.37 -8.22 -11.16
CA VAL A 183 -14.99 -8.39 -12.58
C VAL A 183 -15.81 -7.39 -13.39
N PRO A 184 -15.19 -6.37 -14.00
CA PRO A 184 -15.92 -5.50 -14.89
C PRO A 184 -16.61 -6.32 -15.98
N GLN A 185 -17.89 -6.08 -16.24
CA GLN A 185 -18.66 -6.76 -17.29
C GLN A 185 -18.04 -6.60 -18.69
N THR A 186 -17.19 -5.58 -18.86
CA THR A 186 -16.41 -5.35 -20.08
C THR A 186 -15.26 -6.35 -20.28
N LEU A 187 -14.86 -7.13 -19.26
CA LEU A 187 -13.83 -8.17 -19.40
C LEU A 187 -14.37 -9.51 -19.91
N SER A 188 -15.67 -9.69 -19.96
CA SER A 188 -16.29 -10.94 -20.45
C SER A 188 -16.20 -11.14 -21.96
N GLY A 189 -15.59 -10.20 -22.70
CA GLY A 189 -15.49 -10.26 -24.17
C GLY A 189 -14.23 -9.68 -24.80
N GLN A 190 -13.29 -9.14 -24.02
CA GLN A 190 -12.04 -8.58 -24.56
C GLN A 190 -10.82 -9.14 -23.81
N SER A 191 -10.01 -9.89 -24.57
CA SER A 191 -8.72 -10.44 -24.16
C SER A 191 -7.62 -9.40 -23.92
N ASP A 192 -7.92 -8.10 -23.98
CA ASP A 192 -6.94 -7.03 -24.00
C ASP A 192 -7.20 -6.00 -22.90
N PHE A 193 -6.81 -6.32 -21.66
CA PHE A 193 -6.48 -5.28 -20.70
C PHE A 193 -5.09 -4.71 -21.04
N VAL A 194 -5.04 -4.02 -22.17
CA VAL A 194 -3.89 -3.16 -22.50
C VAL A 194 -4.12 -1.84 -21.82
N SER A 195 -3.29 -1.48 -20.83
CA SER A 195 -3.15 -0.08 -20.46
C SER A 195 -2.76 0.68 -21.73
N THR A 196 -3.64 1.54 -22.21
CA THR A 196 -3.42 2.32 -23.44
C THR A 196 -2.27 3.32 -23.30
N THR A 197 -1.68 3.46 -22.10
CA THR A 197 -0.61 4.41 -21.80
C THR A 197 0.75 3.77 -21.56
N ASN A 198 0.82 2.43 -21.35
CA ASN A 198 2.09 1.73 -21.22
C ASN A 198 2.03 0.37 -21.93
N PRO A 199 2.61 0.27 -23.16
CA PRO A 199 2.61 -0.98 -23.94
C PRO A 199 3.39 -2.13 -23.28
N ASN A 200 4.11 -1.88 -22.18
CA ASN A 200 4.83 -2.90 -21.43
C ASN A 200 3.99 -3.51 -20.28
N VAL A 201 2.81 -2.97 -19.99
CA VAL A 201 1.85 -3.53 -19.03
C VAL A 201 0.84 -4.41 -19.79
N ARG A 202 1.30 -5.51 -20.36
CA ARG A 202 0.42 -6.62 -20.72
C ARG A 202 0.16 -7.42 -19.46
N LEU A 203 -1.08 -7.48 -19.00
CA LEU A 203 -1.53 -8.62 -18.20
C LEU A 203 -1.27 -9.85 -19.08
N ASP A 204 -0.56 -10.83 -18.53
CA ASP A 204 -0.30 -12.07 -19.25
C ASP A 204 -1.64 -12.73 -19.60
N THR A 205 -2.00 -12.71 -20.87
CA THR A 205 -3.30 -13.18 -21.37
C THR A 205 -3.50 -14.69 -21.16
N GLU A 206 -2.42 -15.45 -20.93
CA GLU A 206 -2.51 -16.87 -20.57
C GLU A 206 -3.17 -17.09 -19.20
N THR A 207 -3.16 -16.09 -18.30
CA THR A 207 -3.80 -16.18 -16.98
C THR A 207 -5.22 -15.62 -16.95
N ALA A 208 -5.65 -14.90 -17.97
CA ALA A 208 -7.02 -14.40 -18.11
C ALA A 208 -7.96 -15.43 -18.74
N SER A 209 -7.43 -16.55 -19.30
CA SER A 209 -8.24 -17.55 -19.98
C SER A 209 -9.05 -18.40 -18.98
N GLU A 210 -10.32 -18.42 -19.21
CA GLU A 210 -11.38 -19.41 -18.90
C GLU A 210 -11.58 -19.96 -17.49
N LYS A 211 -10.66 -19.85 -16.53
CA LYS A 211 -10.81 -20.43 -15.17
C LYS A 211 -10.61 -19.45 -14.03
N GLY A 212 -11.10 -18.27 -14.18
CA GLY A 212 -11.25 -17.35 -13.06
C GLY A 212 -10.00 -16.50 -12.78
N LEU A 213 -10.17 -15.22 -12.98
CA LEU A 213 -9.24 -14.11 -12.64
C LEU A 213 -8.59 -14.23 -11.24
N PHE A 214 -9.04 -15.15 -10.40
CA PHE A 214 -8.66 -15.26 -8.99
C PHE A 214 -8.03 -16.63 -8.61
N THR A 215 -7.89 -17.59 -9.53
CA THR A 215 -7.54 -18.97 -9.16
C THR A 215 -6.28 -19.55 -9.80
N ASN A 216 -5.69 -18.92 -10.82
CA ASN A 216 -4.61 -19.53 -11.61
C ASN A 216 -3.24 -18.89 -11.36
N ARG A 217 -2.72 -19.02 -10.11
CA ARG A 217 -1.28 -19.03 -9.90
C ARG A 217 -0.76 -20.46 -9.86
N PRO A 218 0.51 -20.69 -10.29
CA PRO A 218 1.15 -21.97 -9.99
C PRO A 218 1.00 -22.27 -8.50
N LYS A 219 0.50 -23.44 -8.14
CA LYS A 219 0.49 -23.89 -6.75
C LYS A 219 1.93 -24.05 -6.30
N ALA A 220 2.45 -23.10 -5.52
CA ALA A 220 3.68 -23.31 -4.79
C ALA A 220 3.49 -24.49 -3.83
N ALA A 221 4.50 -25.33 -3.72
CA ALA A 221 4.53 -26.35 -2.68
C ALA A 221 4.75 -25.63 -1.33
N GLY A 222 3.70 -25.42 -0.54
CA GLY A 222 3.75 -24.75 0.75
C GLY A 222 2.92 -23.46 0.83
N PRO A 223 3.00 -22.71 1.96
CA PRO A 223 2.29 -21.45 2.14
C PRO A 223 2.77 -20.42 1.13
N THR A 224 1.84 -19.83 0.35
CA THR A 224 2.19 -18.79 -0.64
C THR A 224 2.63 -17.49 0.04
N THR A 225 3.65 -16.85 -0.51
CA THR A 225 4.09 -15.50 -0.12
C THR A 225 3.21 -14.39 -0.72
N LEU A 226 2.41 -14.73 -1.75
CA LEU A 226 1.61 -13.77 -2.50
C LEU A 226 0.18 -14.27 -2.72
N PRO A 227 -0.68 -14.25 -1.68
CA PRO A 227 -2.08 -14.60 -1.88
C PRO A 227 -2.75 -13.57 -2.79
N ALA A 228 -3.30 -14.02 -3.92
CA ALA A 228 -4.11 -13.17 -4.77
C ALA A 228 -5.41 -12.78 -4.04
N PHE A 229 -5.86 -11.55 -4.28
CA PHE A 229 -7.14 -11.08 -3.76
C PHE A 229 -8.28 -11.96 -4.28
N ASN A 230 -9.16 -12.38 -3.38
CA ASN A 230 -10.37 -13.15 -3.71
C ASN A 230 -11.57 -12.54 -2.97
N PRO A 231 -12.52 -11.89 -3.67
CA PRO A 231 -13.66 -11.24 -3.03
C PRO A 231 -14.66 -12.21 -2.39
N THR A 232 -14.66 -13.49 -2.76
CA THR A 232 -15.56 -14.48 -2.19
C THR A 232 -15.10 -15.01 -0.83
N ARG A 233 -13.91 -14.61 -0.38
CA ARG A 233 -13.35 -15.02 0.91
C ARG A 233 -13.06 -13.80 1.77
N PRO A 234 -13.19 -13.91 3.11
CA PRO A 234 -12.72 -12.87 4.02
C PRO A 234 -11.25 -12.53 3.77
N THR A 235 -10.97 -11.24 3.55
CA THR A 235 -9.60 -10.79 3.28
C THR A 235 -8.78 -10.81 4.55
N GLU A 236 -7.74 -11.64 4.60
CA GLU A 236 -6.68 -11.64 5.58
C GLU A 236 -7.14 -11.56 7.06
N PRO A 237 -7.99 -12.48 7.57
CA PRO A 237 -8.59 -12.36 8.90
C PRO A 237 -7.60 -12.22 10.07
N TYR A 238 -6.39 -12.70 9.89
CA TYR A 238 -5.34 -12.69 10.92
C TYR A 238 -4.29 -11.60 10.72
N TRP A 239 -4.54 -10.63 9.81
CA TRP A 239 -3.57 -9.58 9.51
C TRP A 239 -3.23 -8.69 10.71
N GLY A 240 -4.18 -8.49 11.61
CA GLY A 240 -3.98 -7.75 12.87
C GLY A 240 -3.11 -8.47 13.91
N GLU A 241 -2.62 -9.68 13.62
CA GLU A 241 -1.66 -10.41 14.45
C GLU A 241 -0.21 -10.19 14.00
N LEU A 242 0.02 -9.53 12.84
CA LEU A 242 1.36 -9.25 12.36
C LEU A 242 2.04 -8.19 13.24
N ARG A 243 3.37 -8.33 13.33
CA ARG A 243 4.23 -7.31 13.95
C ARG A 243 4.22 -6.04 13.08
N PRO A 244 3.86 -4.87 13.65
CA PRO A 244 3.97 -3.61 12.95
C PRO A 244 5.44 -3.25 12.62
N PHE A 245 5.62 -2.29 11.72
CA PHE A 245 6.95 -1.75 11.39
C PHE A 245 7.44 -0.78 12.45
N VAL A 246 6.57 0.09 12.95
CA VAL A 246 6.89 1.22 13.83
C VAL A 246 6.08 1.19 15.11
N LEU A 247 4.79 0.89 15.03
CA LEU A 247 3.94 0.82 16.22
C LEU A 247 4.45 -0.30 17.17
N PRO A 248 4.38 -0.10 18.50
CA PRO A 248 4.76 -1.14 19.45
C PRO A 248 3.89 -2.40 19.31
N ASP A 249 2.63 -2.23 18.98
CA ASP A 249 1.67 -3.30 18.70
C ASP A 249 0.50 -2.79 17.83
N ALA A 250 -0.38 -3.68 17.42
CA ALA A 250 -1.53 -3.37 16.55
C ALA A 250 -2.63 -2.54 17.26
N ASP A 251 -2.63 -2.46 18.57
CA ASP A 251 -3.63 -1.73 19.39
C ASP A 251 -3.16 -0.32 19.80
N ALA A 252 -1.91 0.06 19.51
CA ALA A 252 -1.30 1.33 19.97
C ALA A 252 -2.08 2.59 19.57
N CYS A 253 -2.77 2.57 18.44
CA CYS A 253 -3.64 3.63 17.95
C CYS A 253 -5.09 3.14 17.79
N ALA A 254 -5.55 2.23 18.65
CA ALA A 254 -6.89 1.66 18.52
C ALA A 254 -7.97 2.77 18.54
N PRO A 255 -8.98 2.69 17.64
CA PRO A 255 -10.10 3.62 17.67
C PRO A 255 -11.04 3.30 18.85
N PRO A 256 -11.96 4.20 19.23
CA PRO A 256 -13.01 3.89 20.20
C PRO A 256 -13.87 2.71 19.71
N PRO A 257 -14.55 1.98 20.62
CA PRO A 257 -15.41 0.88 20.20
C PRO A 257 -16.59 1.42 19.37
N PRO A 258 -16.99 0.72 18.28
CA PRO A 258 -18.16 1.09 17.50
C PRO A 258 -19.44 0.92 18.31
N PRO A 259 -20.56 1.59 17.92
CA PRO A 259 -21.87 1.35 18.52
C PRO A 259 -22.26 -0.14 18.45
N ALA A 260 -22.81 -0.66 19.54
CA ALA A 260 -23.30 -2.04 19.57
C ALA A 260 -24.46 -2.21 18.57
N TYR A 261 -24.43 -3.32 17.83
CA TYR A 261 -25.49 -3.64 16.87
C TYR A 261 -26.86 -3.72 17.56
N ASP A 262 -27.83 -3.00 17.01
CA ASP A 262 -29.21 -3.01 17.47
C ASP A 262 -30.14 -2.58 16.32
N GLU A 263 -31.26 -3.29 16.13
CA GLU A 263 -32.27 -2.96 15.13
C GLU A 263 -33.47 -2.20 15.73
N ALA A 264 -33.50 -2.05 17.06
CA ALA A 264 -34.62 -1.39 17.75
C ALA A 264 -34.69 0.08 17.34
N LEU A 265 -35.89 0.56 17.07
CA LEU A 265 -36.18 1.94 16.76
C LEU A 265 -35.67 2.86 17.89
N GLY A 266 -34.84 3.84 17.54
CA GLY A 266 -34.26 4.80 18.49
C GLY A 266 -32.95 4.33 19.14
N SER A 267 -32.50 3.10 18.90
CA SER A 267 -31.15 2.70 19.31
C SER A 267 -30.06 3.51 18.58
N ALA A 268 -28.88 3.59 19.15
CA ALA A 268 -27.75 4.31 18.56
C ALA A 268 -27.37 3.72 17.18
N PHE A 269 -27.38 2.39 17.05
CA PHE A 269 -27.05 1.73 15.78
C PHE A 269 -28.15 1.98 14.73
N HIS A 270 -29.42 1.89 15.12
CA HIS A 270 -30.55 2.20 14.23
C HIS A 270 -30.50 3.67 13.75
N ALA A 271 -30.23 4.62 14.66
CA ALA A 271 -30.10 6.03 14.30
C ALA A 271 -28.93 6.27 13.34
N MET A 272 -27.78 5.64 13.57
CA MET A 272 -26.64 5.68 12.67
C MET A 272 -26.96 5.08 11.29
N GLY A 273 -27.58 3.92 11.24
CA GLY A 273 -28.00 3.27 10.00
C GLY A 273 -29.03 4.09 9.23
N ARG A 274 -29.96 4.76 9.92
CA ARG A 274 -30.95 5.65 9.33
C ARG A 274 -30.32 6.90 8.73
N ALA A 275 -29.46 7.58 9.48
CA ALA A 275 -28.74 8.77 9.01
C ALA A 275 -27.87 8.43 7.77
N PHE A 276 -27.21 7.28 7.79
CA PHE A 276 -26.48 6.79 6.63
C PHE A 276 -27.42 6.61 5.42
N TYR A 277 -28.50 5.84 5.55
CA TYR A 277 -29.43 5.57 4.44
C TYR A 277 -30.01 6.85 3.85
N ASP A 278 -30.43 7.79 4.70
CA ASP A 278 -30.97 9.07 4.26
C ASP A 278 -29.96 9.92 3.48
N SER A 279 -28.64 9.79 3.79
CA SER A 279 -27.58 10.51 3.09
C SER A 279 -27.22 9.95 1.71
N VAL A 280 -27.45 8.62 1.49
CA VAL A 280 -27.02 7.94 0.26
C VAL A 280 -28.16 7.53 -0.68
N ARG A 281 -29.41 7.47 -0.21
CA ARG A 281 -30.57 7.04 -1.02
C ARG A 281 -30.83 7.95 -2.22
N VAL A 282 -30.43 9.22 -2.16
CA VAL A 282 -30.47 10.19 -3.26
C VAL A 282 -29.10 10.84 -3.36
N LEU A 283 -28.17 10.15 -4.01
CA LEU A 283 -26.79 10.61 -4.15
C LEU A 283 -26.64 11.39 -5.47
N PRO A 284 -26.22 12.68 -5.46
CA PRO A 284 -25.88 13.43 -6.67
C PRO A 284 -24.77 12.75 -7.48
N ASP A 285 -24.81 12.87 -8.81
CA ASP A 285 -23.80 12.26 -9.68
C ASP A 285 -22.38 12.72 -9.37
N SER A 286 -22.20 13.99 -8.98
CA SER A 286 -20.90 14.53 -8.58
C SER A 286 -20.28 13.76 -7.39
N LEU A 287 -21.08 13.41 -6.38
CA LEU A 287 -20.62 12.62 -5.23
C LEU A 287 -20.45 11.13 -5.59
N ARG A 288 -21.25 10.62 -6.54
CA ARG A 288 -21.03 9.30 -7.11
C ARG A 288 -19.68 9.20 -7.82
N GLN A 289 -19.26 10.22 -8.58
CA GLN A 289 -17.95 10.27 -9.20
C GLN A 289 -16.82 10.33 -8.18
N VAL A 290 -16.99 11.03 -7.05
CA VAL A 290 -16.03 10.98 -5.94
C VAL A 290 -15.88 9.54 -5.40
N ALA A 291 -17.00 8.84 -5.20
CA ALA A 291 -16.97 7.44 -4.73
C ALA A 291 -16.26 6.50 -5.71
N LEU A 292 -16.42 6.71 -7.02
CA LEU A 292 -15.78 5.91 -8.07
C LEU A 292 -14.29 6.22 -8.20
N PHE A 293 -13.89 7.50 -8.09
CA PHE A 293 -12.48 7.90 -8.14
C PHE A 293 -11.66 7.23 -7.03
N TRP A 294 -12.20 7.20 -5.81
CA TRP A 294 -11.55 6.60 -4.64
C TRP A 294 -11.96 5.14 -4.37
N ALA A 295 -12.52 4.46 -5.38
CA ALA A 295 -12.91 3.06 -5.21
C ALA A 295 -11.70 2.14 -4.98
N ASP A 296 -10.61 2.40 -5.67
CA ASP A 296 -9.33 1.69 -5.56
C ASP A 296 -9.48 0.16 -5.52
N ASN A 297 -10.32 -0.35 -6.40
CA ASN A 297 -10.63 -1.77 -6.43
C ASN A 297 -9.37 -2.60 -6.70
N PRO A 298 -9.05 -3.59 -5.86
CA PRO A 298 -8.01 -4.57 -6.15
C PRO A 298 -8.21 -5.19 -7.54
N VAL A 299 -7.12 -5.54 -8.23
CA VAL A 299 -7.13 -6.06 -9.63
C VAL A 299 -7.23 -4.96 -10.69
N ALA A 300 -8.11 -3.96 -10.53
CA ALA A 300 -8.26 -2.88 -11.50
C ALA A 300 -7.24 -1.75 -11.26
N THR A 301 -7.00 -1.41 -10.00
CA THR A 301 -6.08 -0.34 -9.59
C THR A 301 -4.94 -0.89 -8.72
N GLY A 302 -4.11 0.00 -8.18
CA GLY A 302 -3.04 -0.36 -7.24
C GLY A 302 -3.50 -0.62 -5.80
N THR A 303 -4.78 -0.80 -5.50
CA THR A 303 -5.34 -0.82 -4.14
C THR A 303 -5.27 0.54 -3.42
N PRO A 304 -6.00 0.74 -2.30
CA PRO A 304 -6.07 2.05 -1.64
C PRO A 304 -4.71 2.61 -1.19
N GLY A 305 -3.82 1.75 -0.68
CA GLY A 305 -2.48 2.18 -0.26
C GLY A 305 -1.62 2.67 -1.42
N PHE A 306 -1.72 2.02 -2.58
CA PHE A 306 -0.96 2.39 -3.77
C PHE A 306 -1.48 3.65 -4.47
N HIS A 307 -2.67 4.11 -4.18
CA HIS A 307 -3.12 5.44 -4.58
C HIS A 307 -2.16 6.50 -4.01
N TRP A 308 -1.89 6.45 -2.70
CA TRP A 308 -0.95 7.38 -2.05
C TRP A 308 0.50 7.18 -2.48
N ILE A 309 0.92 5.94 -2.78
CA ILE A 309 2.24 5.68 -3.37
C ILE A 309 2.34 6.31 -4.77
N SER A 310 1.27 6.29 -5.55
CA SER A 310 1.21 6.98 -6.85
C SER A 310 1.29 8.51 -6.67
N VAL A 311 0.65 9.07 -5.65
CA VAL A 311 0.80 10.49 -5.30
C VAL A 311 2.25 10.80 -4.90
N VAL A 312 2.89 9.98 -4.05
CA VAL A 312 4.33 10.11 -3.72
C VAL A 312 5.18 10.13 -4.99
N THR A 313 4.93 9.19 -5.92
CA THR A 313 5.65 9.11 -7.20
C THR A 313 5.52 10.39 -8.02
N GLN A 314 4.36 11.06 -7.99
CA GLN A 314 4.14 12.35 -8.65
C GLN A 314 4.81 13.51 -7.90
N MET A 315 4.92 13.44 -6.57
CA MET A 315 5.51 14.50 -5.75
C MET A 315 7.03 14.56 -5.85
N ILE A 316 7.72 13.43 -6.00
CA ILE A 316 9.18 13.36 -6.07
C ILE A 316 9.73 14.32 -7.14
N PRO A 317 9.36 14.23 -8.42
CA PRO A 317 9.87 15.16 -9.43
C PRO A 317 9.34 16.60 -9.26
N ARG A 318 8.09 16.76 -8.79
CA ARG A 318 7.49 18.10 -8.57
C ARG A 318 8.19 18.89 -7.47
N ARG A 319 8.75 18.20 -6.49
CA ARG A 319 9.52 18.80 -5.39
C ARG A 319 11.01 18.81 -5.63
N GLY A 320 11.48 18.26 -6.76
CA GLY A 320 12.91 18.18 -7.08
C GLY A 320 13.68 17.38 -6.04
N LEU A 321 13.09 16.33 -5.48
CA LEU A 321 13.75 15.49 -4.46
C LEU A 321 14.89 14.70 -5.11
N ASP A 322 16.03 14.68 -4.45
CA ASP A 322 17.09 13.72 -4.74
C ASP A 322 16.68 12.30 -4.28
N ALA A 323 17.46 11.30 -4.65
CA ALA A 323 17.12 9.92 -4.33
C ALA A 323 17.08 9.62 -2.83
N PRO A 324 17.99 10.12 -1.98
CA PRO A 324 17.87 9.96 -0.52
C PRO A 324 16.58 10.54 0.06
N ALA A 325 16.22 11.78 -0.29
CA ALA A 325 15.00 12.40 0.19
C ALA A 325 13.73 11.68 -0.34
N ALA A 326 13.77 11.21 -1.60
CA ALA A 326 12.71 10.41 -2.18
C ALA A 326 12.58 9.05 -1.50
N ALA A 327 13.67 8.39 -1.13
CA ALA A 327 13.68 7.12 -0.41
C ALA A 327 13.12 7.28 1.02
N GLU A 328 13.45 8.36 1.73
CA GLU A 328 12.87 8.67 3.03
C GLU A 328 11.35 8.86 2.92
N LEU A 329 10.88 9.67 1.97
CA LEU A 329 9.47 9.92 1.72
C LEU A 329 8.72 8.62 1.40
N TYR A 330 9.26 7.80 0.49
CA TYR A 330 8.68 6.53 0.09
C TYR A 330 8.62 5.54 1.24
N ALA A 331 9.73 5.33 1.96
CA ALA A 331 9.83 4.38 3.07
C ALA A 331 8.86 4.73 4.21
N LEU A 332 8.85 5.98 4.67
CA LEU A 332 7.96 6.37 5.76
C LEU A 332 6.49 6.30 5.36
N THR A 333 6.14 6.69 4.12
CA THR A 333 4.76 6.57 3.64
C THR A 333 4.31 5.11 3.55
N THR A 334 5.14 4.21 3.02
CA THR A 334 4.80 2.79 2.88
C THR A 334 4.71 2.08 4.22
N MET A 335 5.57 2.39 5.19
CA MET A 335 5.48 1.86 6.56
C MET A 335 4.22 2.36 7.27
N ALA A 336 3.86 3.64 7.12
CA ALA A 336 2.64 4.18 7.70
C ALA A 336 1.38 3.48 7.15
N ILE A 337 1.36 3.20 5.84
CA ILE A 337 0.28 2.44 5.20
C ILE A 337 0.25 0.99 5.73
N ALA A 338 1.39 0.33 5.88
CA ALA A 338 1.45 -1.05 6.37
C ALA A 338 0.97 -1.17 7.81
N ASP A 339 1.43 -0.30 8.70
CA ASP A 339 0.98 -0.26 10.10
C ASP A 339 -0.50 0.11 10.21
N ALA A 340 -0.99 1.00 9.33
CA ALA A 340 -2.41 1.32 9.22
C ALA A 340 -3.26 0.09 8.88
N PHE A 341 -2.81 -0.77 7.96
CA PHE A 341 -3.52 -2.01 7.66
C PHE A 341 -3.49 -2.99 8.83
N ILE A 342 -2.37 -3.10 9.56
CA ILE A 342 -2.27 -3.98 10.73
C ILE A 342 -3.26 -3.53 11.82
N GLY A 343 -3.21 -2.26 12.23
CA GLY A 343 -4.12 -1.72 13.25
C GLY A 343 -5.59 -1.75 12.81
N THR A 344 -5.88 -1.44 11.55
CA THR A 344 -7.24 -1.52 10.99
C THR A 344 -7.79 -2.95 11.03
N TRP A 345 -7.01 -3.94 10.58
CA TRP A 345 -7.43 -5.34 10.54
C TRP A 345 -7.59 -5.93 11.93
N ARG A 346 -6.77 -5.50 12.89
CA ARG A 346 -6.94 -5.85 14.31
C ARG A 346 -8.33 -5.48 14.80
N GLU A 347 -8.79 -4.25 14.55
CA GLU A 347 -10.09 -3.79 14.97
C GLU A 347 -11.23 -4.42 14.16
N LYS A 348 -11.09 -4.53 12.83
CA LYS A 348 -12.13 -5.09 11.96
C LYS A 348 -12.59 -6.49 12.40
N TYR A 349 -11.63 -7.37 12.63
CA TYR A 349 -11.92 -8.75 13.01
C TYR A 349 -12.17 -8.93 14.51
N ARG A 350 -11.92 -7.91 15.32
CA ARG A 350 -12.35 -7.84 16.73
C ARG A 350 -13.80 -7.40 16.85
N SER A 351 -14.19 -6.32 16.19
CA SER A 351 -15.52 -5.72 16.32
C SER A 351 -16.57 -6.34 15.40
N MET A 352 -16.19 -6.89 14.27
CA MET A 352 -17.05 -7.61 13.32
C MET A 352 -18.32 -6.84 12.91
N VAL A 353 -18.23 -5.51 12.79
CA VAL A 353 -19.37 -4.64 12.48
C VAL A 353 -19.99 -4.95 11.12
N VAL A 354 -21.31 -5.01 11.07
CA VAL A 354 -22.11 -5.29 9.88
C VAL A 354 -22.01 -4.15 8.87
N ARG A 355 -21.83 -4.47 7.59
CA ARG A 355 -21.81 -3.48 6.51
C ARG A 355 -23.14 -2.75 6.34
N PRO A 356 -23.13 -1.46 5.93
CA PRO A 356 -24.35 -0.68 5.71
C PRO A 356 -25.34 -1.38 4.80
N VAL A 357 -24.88 -1.99 3.71
CA VAL A 357 -25.77 -2.69 2.76
C VAL A 357 -26.58 -3.79 3.44
N ALA A 358 -25.95 -4.61 4.28
CA ALA A 358 -26.64 -5.70 4.95
C ALA A 358 -27.66 -5.17 5.98
N TYR A 359 -27.30 -4.12 6.73
CA TYR A 359 -28.20 -3.51 7.70
C TYR A 359 -29.39 -2.79 7.02
N VAL A 360 -29.10 -1.95 6.01
CA VAL A 360 -30.15 -1.20 5.28
C VAL A 360 -31.14 -2.14 4.60
N GLN A 361 -30.65 -3.21 3.97
CA GLN A 361 -31.52 -4.20 3.33
C GLN A 361 -32.42 -4.94 4.32
N ARG A 362 -31.96 -5.15 5.56
CA ARG A 362 -32.73 -5.82 6.61
C ARG A 362 -33.78 -4.92 7.25
N VAL A 363 -33.46 -3.62 7.41
CA VAL A 363 -34.23 -2.73 8.31
C VAL A 363 -35.00 -1.65 7.56
N PHE A 364 -34.49 -1.15 6.43
CA PHE A 364 -35.07 0.03 5.76
C PHE A 364 -35.52 -0.23 4.32
N ASP A 365 -34.68 -0.86 3.50
CA ASP A 365 -34.90 -0.98 2.05
C ASP A 365 -34.23 -2.23 1.48
N PRO A 366 -34.98 -3.32 1.24
CA PRO A 366 -34.42 -4.54 0.67
C PRO A 366 -33.83 -4.38 -0.74
N ALA A 367 -34.19 -3.32 -1.45
CA ALA A 367 -33.69 -3.02 -2.79
C ALA A 367 -32.40 -2.19 -2.79
N TYR A 368 -31.94 -1.71 -1.63
CA TYR A 368 -30.74 -0.89 -1.54
C TYR A 368 -29.51 -1.57 -2.15
N ARG A 369 -28.70 -0.78 -2.90
CA ARG A 369 -27.44 -1.22 -3.50
C ARG A 369 -26.37 -0.16 -3.27
N THR A 370 -25.13 -0.60 -3.11
CA THR A 370 -23.95 0.26 -2.99
C THR A 370 -23.48 0.78 -4.36
N VAL A 371 -22.79 1.91 -4.39
CA VAL A 371 -22.22 2.49 -5.62
C VAL A 371 -21.06 1.66 -6.14
N ILE A 372 -20.27 1.06 -5.24
CA ILE A 372 -19.14 0.19 -5.54
C ILE A 372 -19.33 -1.18 -4.88
N PRO A 373 -18.58 -2.22 -5.29
CA PRO A 373 -18.60 -3.51 -4.63
C PRO A 373 -18.31 -3.39 -3.13
N THR A 374 -19.07 -4.11 -2.30
CA THR A 374 -18.84 -4.14 -0.86
C THR A 374 -17.56 -4.94 -0.57
N PRO A 375 -16.58 -4.37 0.15
CA PRO A 375 -15.33 -5.08 0.43
C PRO A 375 -15.54 -6.32 1.31
N PRO A 376 -14.78 -7.43 1.04
CA PRO A 376 -14.93 -8.72 1.72
C PRO A 376 -14.22 -8.76 3.09
N PHE A 377 -14.55 -7.81 3.98
CA PHE A 377 -14.07 -7.72 5.36
C PHE A 377 -14.99 -6.83 6.20
N PRO A 378 -14.96 -6.94 7.55
CA PRO A 378 -15.84 -6.18 8.45
C PRO A 378 -15.77 -4.67 8.23
N GLU A 379 -16.84 -3.98 8.66
CA GLU A 379 -17.04 -2.57 8.34
C GLU A 379 -16.06 -1.65 9.06
N TYR A 380 -15.92 -1.77 10.40
CA TYR A 380 -15.28 -0.79 11.28
C TYR A 380 -13.82 -1.14 11.62
N PRO A 381 -12.92 -0.12 11.64
CA PRO A 381 -13.03 1.21 11.05
C PRO A 381 -12.84 1.21 9.52
N SER A 382 -13.02 2.36 8.86
CA SER A 382 -12.80 2.48 7.41
C SER A 382 -11.32 2.34 7.05
N GLY A 383 -10.97 1.27 6.32
CA GLY A 383 -9.58 1.02 5.90
C GLY A 383 -9.01 2.13 5.02
N HIS A 384 -9.81 2.72 4.10
CA HIS A 384 -9.42 3.88 3.31
C HIS A 384 -9.11 5.09 4.19
N SER A 385 -9.92 5.35 5.21
CA SER A 385 -9.70 6.48 6.12
C SER A 385 -8.43 6.30 6.96
N VAL A 386 -8.20 5.09 7.50
CA VAL A 386 -7.02 4.82 8.34
C VAL A 386 -5.74 4.97 7.53
N GLN A 387 -5.63 4.26 6.40
CA GLN A 387 -4.40 4.30 5.60
C GLN A 387 -4.16 5.67 4.95
N SER A 388 -5.22 6.39 4.52
CA SER A 388 -5.07 7.75 4.01
C SER A 388 -4.71 8.74 5.11
N GLY A 389 -5.30 8.57 6.31
CA GLY A 389 -4.90 9.33 7.50
C GLY A 389 -3.42 9.19 7.78
N ALA A 390 -2.89 7.96 7.76
CA ALA A 390 -1.49 7.66 8.03
C ALA A 390 -0.54 8.17 6.94
N ALA A 391 -0.84 7.88 5.69
CA ALA A 391 -0.02 8.32 4.55
C ALA A 391 0.07 9.85 4.46
N VAL A 392 -1.08 10.53 4.58
CA VAL A 392 -1.14 11.99 4.47
C VAL A 392 -0.45 12.68 5.63
N GLU A 393 -0.49 12.13 6.84
CA GLU A 393 0.26 12.69 7.98
C GLU A 393 1.76 12.72 7.69
N VAL A 394 2.30 11.65 7.09
CA VAL A 394 3.71 11.60 6.64
C VAL A 394 3.96 12.61 5.52
N LEU A 395 3.07 12.69 4.51
CA LEU A 395 3.21 13.63 3.41
C LEU A 395 3.23 15.09 3.90
N ILE A 396 2.32 15.45 4.80
CA ILE A 396 2.25 16.79 5.40
C ILE A 396 3.51 17.10 6.18
N GLY A 397 3.97 16.16 7.01
CA GLY A 397 5.18 16.33 7.81
C GLY A 397 6.44 16.53 6.97
N LEU A 398 6.53 15.85 5.83
CA LEU A 398 7.70 15.91 4.97
C LEU A 398 7.64 17.00 3.89
N LEU A 399 6.47 17.31 3.35
CA LEU A 399 6.29 18.20 2.19
C LEU A 399 5.51 19.48 2.48
N GLY A 400 4.84 19.56 3.65
CA GLY A 400 3.87 20.62 3.97
C GLY A 400 2.51 20.37 3.36
N ASP A 401 1.51 21.17 3.74
CA ASP A 401 0.09 21.02 3.31
C ASP A 401 -0.43 22.19 2.45
N THR A 402 0.45 23.05 1.98
CA THR A 402 0.07 24.21 1.17
C THR A 402 0.21 24.00 -0.34
N LEU A 403 0.56 22.79 -0.75
CA LEU A 403 0.79 22.43 -2.15
C LEU A 403 -0.52 22.02 -2.83
N THR A 404 -0.94 22.81 -3.82
CA THR A 404 -1.97 22.38 -4.77
C THR A 404 -1.39 21.36 -5.76
N TYR A 405 -2.12 20.30 -6.06
CA TYR A 405 -1.67 19.31 -7.03
C TYR A 405 -2.83 18.70 -7.82
N VAL A 406 -2.50 18.11 -8.94
CA VAL A 406 -3.44 17.31 -9.73
C VAL A 406 -3.05 15.86 -9.57
N ASP A 407 -3.96 15.08 -9.03
CA ASP A 407 -3.81 13.63 -8.89
C ASP A 407 -4.18 12.95 -10.21
N SER A 408 -3.20 12.29 -10.82
CA SER A 408 -3.35 11.52 -12.05
C SER A 408 -3.23 10.01 -11.84
N SER A 409 -3.31 9.53 -10.60
CA SER A 409 -3.09 8.12 -10.25
C SER A 409 -4.10 7.15 -10.89
N GLN A 410 -5.28 7.63 -11.26
CA GLN A 410 -6.37 6.82 -11.84
C GLN A 410 -6.60 7.06 -13.34
N VAL A 411 -5.75 7.87 -13.99
CA VAL A 411 -5.94 8.20 -15.43
C VAL A 411 -5.79 6.97 -16.33
N ASP A 412 -4.86 6.09 -15.99
CA ASP A 412 -4.62 4.85 -16.74
C ASP A 412 -5.74 3.80 -16.61
N VAL A 413 -6.66 3.99 -15.67
CA VAL A 413 -7.88 3.16 -15.52
C VAL A 413 -9.15 3.92 -15.94
N GLY A 414 -8.99 5.03 -16.66
CA GLY A 414 -10.09 5.77 -17.30
C GLY A 414 -10.78 6.80 -16.41
N GLN A 415 -10.25 7.09 -15.21
CA GLN A 415 -10.77 8.19 -14.39
C GLN A 415 -10.07 9.51 -14.76
N PRO A 416 -10.78 10.65 -14.74
CA PRO A 416 -10.16 11.95 -14.98
C PRO A 416 -9.18 12.30 -13.88
N ALA A 417 -8.10 13.00 -14.23
CA ALA A 417 -7.20 13.58 -13.24
C ALA A 417 -7.95 14.58 -12.35
N ARG A 418 -7.63 14.61 -11.04
CA ARG A 418 -8.40 15.34 -10.04
C ARG A 418 -7.55 16.36 -9.29
N PRO A 419 -7.94 17.67 -9.30
CA PRO A 419 -7.20 18.70 -8.58
C PRO A 419 -7.53 18.71 -7.10
N PHE A 420 -6.50 18.90 -6.26
CA PHE A 420 -6.62 19.08 -4.81
C PHE A 420 -5.89 20.33 -4.35
N ALA A 421 -6.50 21.04 -3.39
CA ALA A 421 -5.92 22.25 -2.80
C ALA A 421 -4.79 21.90 -1.81
N SER A 422 -4.83 20.71 -1.22
CA SER A 422 -3.84 20.22 -0.26
C SER A 422 -3.95 18.70 -0.08
N PHE A 423 -2.99 18.07 0.59
CA PHE A 423 -3.07 16.68 1.00
C PHE A 423 -4.21 16.44 2.00
N SER A 424 -4.46 17.38 2.91
CA SER A 424 -5.59 17.32 3.85
C SER A 424 -6.92 17.27 3.12
N ALA A 425 -7.11 18.13 2.09
CA ALA A 425 -8.34 18.14 1.31
C ALA A 425 -8.59 16.80 0.59
N ALA A 426 -7.55 16.20 0.02
CA ALA A 426 -7.64 14.88 -0.59
C ALA A 426 -7.98 13.79 0.44
N ARG A 427 -7.32 13.80 1.60
CA ARG A 427 -7.60 12.87 2.72
C ARG A 427 -9.05 12.92 3.17
N GLU A 428 -9.61 14.11 3.31
CA GLU A 428 -11.01 14.28 3.68
C GLU A 428 -11.95 13.76 2.60
N GLU A 429 -11.66 14.04 1.33
CA GLU A 429 -12.46 13.54 0.22
C GLU A 429 -12.44 12.01 0.14
N VAL A 430 -11.27 11.36 0.31
CA VAL A 430 -11.18 9.88 0.42
C VAL A 430 -12.11 9.38 1.51
N ALA A 431 -12.08 9.97 2.69
CA ALA A 431 -12.86 9.55 3.82
C ALA A 431 -14.37 9.62 3.50
N TRP A 432 -14.85 10.75 3.03
CA TRP A 432 -16.25 10.94 2.63
C TRP A 432 -16.66 10.07 1.45
N SER A 433 -15.75 9.78 0.53
CA SER A 433 -16.01 8.89 -0.60
C SER A 433 -16.57 7.53 -0.16
N ARG A 434 -16.20 7.05 1.03
CA ARG A 434 -16.63 5.75 1.55
C ARG A 434 -18.08 5.75 2.03
N VAL A 435 -18.56 6.88 2.56
CA VAL A 435 -19.98 7.10 2.84
C VAL A 435 -20.74 7.15 1.51
N TYR A 436 -20.28 7.97 0.55
CA TYR A 436 -20.92 8.10 -0.76
C TYR A 436 -20.94 6.78 -1.54
N ALA A 437 -19.91 5.97 -1.40
CA ALA A 437 -19.85 4.63 -1.98
C ALA A 437 -20.86 3.65 -1.37
N GLY A 438 -21.42 3.97 -0.21
CA GLY A 438 -22.40 3.13 0.47
C GLY A 438 -21.81 1.99 1.31
N VAL A 439 -20.50 2.01 1.60
CA VAL A 439 -19.79 0.88 2.20
C VAL A 439 -19.33 1.09 3.64
N HIS A 440 -19.42 2.33 4.16
CA HIS A 440 -19.06 2.68 5.53
C HIS A 440 -20.03 3.67 6.17
N TYR A 441 -20.29 3.49 7.48
CA TYR A 441 -20.95 4.49 8.30
C TYR A 441 -20.01 5.65 8.62
N LEU A 442 -20.59 6.81 8.95
CA LEU A 442 -19.81 8.02 9.25
C LEU A 442 -18.85 7.84 10.44
N PRO A 443 -19.22 7.22 11.58
CA PRO A 443 -18.26 6.99 12.67
C PRO A 443 -17.03 6.21 12.22
N ALA A 444 -17.18 5.13 11.45
CA ALA A 444 -16.05 4.35 10.94
C ALA A 444 -15.08 5.15 10.10
N VAL A 445 -15.59 6.16 9.38
CA VAL A 445 -14.78 7.08 8.56
C VAL A 445 -14.01 8.07 9.43
N LEU A 446 -14.65 8.71 10.40
CA LEU A 446 -14.04 9.72 11.26
C LEU A 446 -13.04 9.11 12.25
N ASP A 447 -13.41 8.01 12.89
CA ASP A 447 -12.52 7.27 13.80
C ASP A 447 -11.33 6.70 13.03
N GLY A 448 -11.56 6.24 11.80
CA GLY A 448 -10.51 5.78 10.90
C GLY A 448 -9.50 6.87 10.56
N LEU A 449 -9.94 8.10 10.27
CA LEU A 449 -9.03 9.24 10.07
C LEU A 449 -8.20 9.55 11.32
N THR A 450 -8.83 9.47 12.49
CA THR A 450 -8.16 9.73 13.78
C THR A 450 -7.11 8.67 14.07
N GLN A 451 -7.46 7.39 13.90
CA GLN A 451 -6.52 6.27 14.00
C GLN A 451 -5.35 6.44 13.03
N GLY A 452 -5.64 6.76 11.76
CA GLY A 452 -4.61 6.95 10.75
C GLY A 452 -3.63 8.08 11.08
N ARG A 453 -4.12 9.24 11.54
CA ARG A 453 -3.25 10.34 11.97
C ARG A 453 -2.35 9.94 13.14
N CYS A 454 -2.88 9.19 14.11
CA CYS A 454 -2.07 8.66 15.21
C CYS A 454 -0.92 7.80 14.65
N ILE A 455 -1.22 6.85 13.77
CA ILE A 455 -0.22 5.96 13.16
C ILE A 455 0.81 6.75 12.34
N GLY A 456 0.34 7.64 11.47
CA GLY A 456 1.22 8.48 10.65
C GLY A 456 2.15 9.35 11.48
N GLY A 457 1.67 9.91 12.59
CA GLY A 457 2.48 10.70 13.54
C GLY A 457 3.59 9.88 14.21
N GLN A 458 3.31 8.62 14.58
CA GLN A 458 4.33 7.71 15.11
C GLN A 458 5.42 7.41 14.07
N VAL A 459 5.01 7.15 12.82
CA VAL A 459 5.96 6.90 11.73
C VAL A 459 6.75 8.16 11.37
N LEU A 460 6.09 9.31 11.30
CA LEU A 460 6.75 10.59 11.00
C LEU A 460 7.86 10.93 12.02
N ALA A 461 7.71 10.50 13.28
CA ALA A 461 8.73 10.66 14.30
C ALA A 461 10.07 9.97 13.95
N LEU A 462 10.08 9.05 12.99
CA LEU A 462 11.30 8.42 12.46
C LEU A 462 12.07 9.33 11.50
N ALA A 463 11.41 10.34 10.89
CA ALA A 463 12.04 11.24 9.94
C ALA A 463 13.27 11.93 10.54
N ARG A 464 14.25 12.22 9.69
CA ARG A 464 15.42 13.03 10.09
C ARG A 464 14.94 14.42 10.55
N PRO A 465 15.60 15.00 11.56
CA PRO A 465 15.33 16.40 11.93
C PRO A 465 15.53 17.31 10.71
N ARG A 466 14.58 18.18 10.46
CA ARG A 466 14.69 19.22 9.44
C ARG A 466 15.16 20.49 10.15
N GLY A 467 16.35 20.97 9.75
CA GLY A 467 16.91 22.22 10.25
C GLY A 467 16.11 23.44 9.83
#